data_06df08a29a9bab821a28acdf029bd8f9
#
_entry.id   06df08a29a9bab821a28acdf029bd8f9
#
_cell.length_a   1.000
_cell.length_b   1.000
_cell.length_c   1.000
_cell.angle_alpha   90.00
_cell.angle_beta   90.00
_cell.angle_gamma   90.00
#
_symmetry.space_group_name_H-M   'P 1'
#
loop_
_entity.id
_entity.type
_entity.pdbx_description
1 polymer ?
#
loop_
_entity_poly.entity_id
_entity_poly.type
_entity_poly.pdbx_seq_one_letter_code
_entity_poly.pdbx_strand_id
1 'polypeptide(L)'
;KNALENFQGVARRMELKGELKIKKYSLDLIDDYGHHPTEINEILKTVKSKWPSKKVVMIFQPHRYTRTKDMMDEFIDVLSKVDHLILMDIYSAGESEVKGINSMVMAKRLNKLNLNKTNFVSDGFGAMDFLLNINLEDSVLITQGAGDIGLLSENLSKTYG
;
A
#
# COMPACT_ATOMS: atom_id res chain seq x y z
N LYS A 1 7.51 -18.23 29.29
CA LYS A 1 8.58 -17.62 28.46
C LYS A 1 8.51 -18.10 27.01
N ASN A 2 8.31 -19.41 26.73
CA ASN A 2 8.35 -19.97 25.37
C ASN A 2 7.23 -19.49 24.42
N ALA A 3 6.08 -19.00 24.95
CA ALA A 3 4.98 -18.53 24.09
C ALA A 3 5.29 -17.20 23.38
N LEU A 4 6.10 -16.34 23.99
CA LEU A 4 6.52 -15.07 23.38
C LEU A 4 7.67 -15.25 22.37
N GLU A 5 8.52 -16.25 22.57
CA GLU A 5 9.62 -16.57 21.67
C GLU A 5 9.14 -17.16 20.34
N ASN A 6 7.95 -17.78 20.32
CA ASN A 6 7.31 -18.35 19.13
C ASN A 6 6.18 -17.47 18.56
N PHE A 7 6.01 -16.25 19.07
CA PHE A 7 4.97 -15.35 18.59
C PHE A 7 5.39 -14.77 17.22
N GLN A 8 4.73 -15.25 16.16
CA GLN A 8 4.97 -14.81 14.77
C GLN A 8 4.35 -13.46 14.42
N GLY A 9 3.87 -12.70 15.41
CA GLY A 9 3.16 -11.45 15.18
C GLY A 9 1.66 -11.67 14.89
N VAL A 10 0.96 -10.58 14.63
CA VAL A 10 -0.44 -10.60 14.18
C VAL A 10 -0.42 -10.51 12.67
N ALA A 11 -1.13 -11.40 11.99
CA ALA A 11 -1.25 -11.39 10.53
C ALA A 11 -1.65 -9.99 10.02
N ARG A 12 -1.04 -9.57 8.94
CA ARG A 12 -1.27 -8.27 8.32
C ARG A 12 -1.00 -7.07 9.26
N ARG A 13 0.00 -7.18 10.15
CA ARG A 13 0.50 -6.08 10.99
C ARG A 13 2.01 -5.98 10.76
N MET A 14 2.40 -5.15 9.78
CA MET A 14 3.77 -5.07 9.26
C MET A 14 4.37 -6.48 9.01
N GLU A 15 3.54 -7.36 8.43
CA GLU A 15 3.91 -8.75 8.17
C GLU A 15 4.89 -8.82 6.98
N LEU A 16 6.11 -9.28 7.24
CA LEU A 16 7.06 -9.58 6.18
C LEU A 16 6.65 -10.88 5.48
N LYS A 17 6.13 -10.78 4.28
CA LYS A 17 5.67 -11.94 3.47
C LYS A 17 6.80 -12.68 2.78
N GLY A 18 7.99 -12.09 2.73
CA GLY A 18 9.17 -12.65 2.08
C GLY A 18 9.74 -11.77 0.97
N GLU A 19 10.70 -12.30 0.26
CA GLU A 19 11.33 -11.68 -0.89
C GLU A 19 10.57 -12.05 -2.16
N LEU A 20 10.25 -11.05 -2.98
CA LEU A 20 9.66 -11.24 -4.31
C LEU A 20 10.73 -11.11 -5.39
N LYS A 21 10.62 -11.95 -6.42
CA LYS A 21 11.43 -11.87 -7.65
C LYS A 21 10.57 -11.43 -8.82
N ILE A 22 10.54 -10.13 -9.09
CA ILE A 22 9.76 -9.55 -10.17
C ILE A 22 10.70 -9.15 -11.30
N LYS A 23 10.66 -9.87 -12.43
CA LYS A 23 11.61 -9.70 -13.55
C LYS A 23 13.05 -9.81 -13.05
N LYS A 24 13.85 -8.73 -13.17
CA LYS A 24 15.25 -8.66 -12.71
C LYS A 24 15.40 -8.10 -11.29
N TYR A 25 14.30 -7.75 -10.64
CA TYR A 25 14.32 -7.09 -9.34
C TYR A 25 14.02 -8.07 -8.21
N SER A 26 14.71 -7.90 -7.09
CA SER A 26 14.45 -8.60 -5.84
C SER A 26 14.11 -7.58 -4.76
N LEU A 27 12.96 -7.74 -4.10
CA LEU A 27 12.45 -6.78 -3.12
C LEU A 27 11.61 -7.47 -2.04
N ASP A 28 11.68 -6.93 -0.82
CA ASP A 28 10.87 -7.42 0.29
C ASP A 28 9.39 -6.99 0.12
N LEU A 29 8.45 -7.91 0.40
CA LEU A 29 7.02 -7.63 0.48
C LEU A 29 6.59 -7.54 1.93
N ILE A 30 5.92 -6.43 2.27
CA ILE A 30 5.29 -6.19 3.57
C ILE A 30 3.78 -6.07 3.37
N ASP A 31 2.99 -6.78 4.16
CA ASP A 31 1.53 -6.63 4.20
C ASP A 31 1.10 -5.98 5.51
N ASP A 32 0.29 -4.92 5.41
CA ASP A 32 -0.24 -4.22 6.58
C ASP A 32 -1.72 -3.87 6.43
N TYR A 33 -2.47 -4.16 7.48
CA TYR A 33 -3.91 -3.92 7.55
C TYR A 33 -4.28 -2.45 7.79
N GLY A 34 -3.33 -1.61 8.19
CA GLY A 34 -3.55 -0.21 8.50
C GLY A 34 -4.26 0.53 7.37
N HIS A 35 -5.29 1.27 7.72
CA HIS A 35 -6.16 1.97 6.78
C HIS A 35 -6.54 3.38 7.26
N HIS A 36 -5.91 3.83 8.34
CA HIS A 36 -5.99 5.18 8.87
C HIS A 36 -4.68 5.94 8.56
N PRO A 37 -4.70 7.25 8.26
CA PRO A 37 -3.49 8.02 7.95
C PRO A 37 -2.38 7.88 9.01
N THR A 38 -2.76 7.85 10.29
CA THR A 38 -1.81 7.66 11.41
C THR A 38 -1.11 6.29 11.32
N GLU A 39 -1.87 5.21 11.05
CA GLU A 39 -1.32 3.86 10.91
C GLU A 39 -0.33 3.80 9.73
N ILE A 40 -0.72 4.35 8.58
CA ILE A 40 0.14 4.43 7.39
C ILE A 40 1.43 5.19 7.70
N ASN A 41 1.34 6.31 8.44
CA ASN A 41 2.52 7.09 8.81
C ASN A 41 3.50 6.29 9.70
N GLU A 42 2.99 5.50 10.65
CA GLU A 42 3.83 4.67 11.52
C GLU A 42 4.50 3.53 10.73
N ILE A 43 3.79 2.91 9.78
CA ILE A 43 4.38 1.92 8.86
C ILE A 43 5.50 2.55 8.03
N LEU A 44 5.27 3.72 7.43
CA LEU A 44 6.29 4.41 6.64
C LEU A 44 7.54 4.75 7.46
N LYS A 45 7.37 5.22 8.71
CA LYS A 45 8.50 5.47 9.62
C LYS A 45 9.29 4.20 9.91
N THR A 46 8.57 3.10 10.21
CA THR A 46 9.19 1.82 10.54
C THR A 46 9.94 1.24 9.34
N VAL A 47 9.32 1.29 8.16
CA VAL A 47 9.96 0.83 6.91
C VAL A 47 11.20 1.65 6.60
N LYS A 48 11.12 2.97 6.67
CA LYS A 48 12.30 3.83 6.44
C LYS A 48 13.41 3.63 7.46
N SER A 49 13.07 3.28 8.70
CA SER A 49 14.08 2.92 9.71
C SER A 49 14.77 1.59 9.41
N LYS A 50 14.01 0.59 8.94
CA LYS A 50 14.54 -0.76 8.66
C LYS A 50 15.28 -0.83 7.33
N TRP A 51 14.83 -0.07 6.32
CA TRP A 51 15.42 -0.01 4.97
C TRP A 51 15.70 1.45 4.56
N PRO A 52 16.66 2.12 5.20
CA PRO A 52 16.86 3.57 5.03
C PRO A 52 17.25 3.99 3.61
N SER A 53 17.89 3.10 2.85
CA SER A 53 18.33 3.36 1.47
C SER A 53 17.33 2.91 0.40
N LYS A 54 16.29 2.12 0.77
CA LYS A 54 15.33 1.62 -0.22
C LYS A 54 14.21 2.63 -0.47
N LYS A 55 13.75 2.66 -1.71
CA LYS A 55 12.52 3.36 -2.12
C LYS A 55 11.30 2.61 -1.59
N VAL A 56 10.28 3.32 -1.19
CA VAL A 56 9.00 2.74 -0.78
C VAL A 56 8.04 2.74 -1.97
N VAL A 57 7.73 1.55 -2.46
CA VAL A 57 6.63 1.32 -3.40
C VAL A 57 5.44 0.83 -2.58
N MET A 58 4.31 1.53 -2.65
CA MET A 58 3.13 1.17 -1.88
C MET A 58 1.95 0.93 -2.82
N ILE A 59 1.27 -0.19 -2.65
CA ILE A 59 -0.07 -0.41 -3.17
C ILE A 59 -1.01 -0.11 -2.01
N PHE A 60 -1.88 0.88 -2.17
CA PHE A 60 -2.82 1.30 -1.13
C PHE A 60 -4.26 1.18 -1.60
N GLN A 61 -5.10 0.58 -0.77
CA GLN A 61 -6.54 0.50 -0.97
C GLN A 61 -7.25 1.30 0.13
N PRO A 62 -7.84 2.46 -0.19
CA PRO A 62 -8.66 3.17 0.78
C PRO A 62 -9.86 2.33 1.21
N HIS A 63 -10.26 2.44 2.47
CA HIS A 63 -11.33 1.64 3.05
C HIS A 63 -12.45 2.53 3.57
N ARG A 64 -13.64 2.43 2.97
CA ARG A 64 -14.88 3.21 3.19
C ARG A 64 -14.86 4.61 2.58
N TYR A 65 -15.95 4.98 1.95
CA TYR A 65 -16.14 6.30 1.37
C TYR A 65 -16.20 7.40 2.43
N THR A 66 -16.87 7.14 3.56
CA THR A 66 -16.98 8.11 4.67
C THR A 66 -15.61 8.47 5.22
N ARG A 67 -14.77 7.49 5.57
CA ARG A 67 -13.41 7.74 6.05
C ARG A 67 -12.56 8.47 5.01
N THR A 68 -12.62 8.04 3.75
CA THR A 68 -11.85 8.67 2.67
C THR A 68 -12.23 10.13 2.50
N LYS A 69 -13.53 10.45 2.63
CA LYS A 69 -14.03 11.83 2.61
C LYS A 69 -13.51 12.64 3.79
N ASP A 70 -13.72 12.13 5.00
CA ASP A 70 -13.47 12.88 6.23
C ASP A 70 -11.98 13.13 6.49
N MET A 71 -11.12 12.25 5.97
CA MET A 71 -9.66 12.29 6.18
C MET A 71 -8.87 12.46 4.88
N MET A 72 -9.48 13.05 3.85
CA MET A 72 -8.85 13.19 2.53
C MET A 72 -7.52 13.95 2.60
N ASP A 73 -7.46 15.01 3.37
CA ASP A 73 -6.27 15.85 3.45
C ASP A 73 -5.13 15.15 4.20
N GLU A 74 -5.45 14.40 5.25
CA GLU A 74 -4.49 13.58 5.99
C GLU A 74 -3.95 12.42 5.14
N PHE A 75 -4.82 11.80 4.32
CA PHE A 75 -4.36 10.81 3.35
C PHE A 75 -3.41 11.42 2.33
N ILE A 76 -3.73 12.60 1.79
CA ILE A 76 -2.84 13.30 0.86
C ILE A 76 -1.49 13.59 1.51
N ASP A 77 -1.46 14.09 2.75
CA ASP A 77 -0.21 14.37 3.46
C ASP A 77 0.63 13.10 3.64
N VAL A 78 0.05 12.01 4.17
CA VAL A 78 0.80 10.80 4.48
C VAL A 78 1.25 10.07 3.21
N LEU A 79 0.39 9.93 2.21
CA LEU A 79 0.68 9.21 0.97
C LEU A 79 1.67 9.99 0.07
N SER A 80 1.78 11.30 0.24
CA SER A 80 2.79 12.10 -0.46
C SER A 80 4.23 11.71 -0.11
N LYS A 81 4.44 11.04 1.02
CA LYS A 81 5.74 10.59 1.52
C LYS A 81 6.22 9.27 0.90
N VAL A 82 5.36 8.62 0.12
CA VAL A 82 5.66 7.37 -0.60
C VAL A 82 6.43 7.68 -1.89
N ASP A 83 7.46 6.90 -2.20
CA ASP A 83 8.27 7.15 -3.40
C ASP A 83 7.55 6.76 -4.69
N HIS A 84 6.72 5.72 -4.66
CA HIS A 84 5.85 5.32 -5.76
C HIS A 84 4.55 4.73 -5.22
N LEU A 85 3.42 5.35 -5.53
CA LEU A 85 2.11 4.93 -5.03
C LEU A 85 1.25 4.34 -6.16
N ILE A 86 0.77 3.12 -5.94
CA ILE A 86 -0.28 2.48 -6.73
C ILE A 86 -1.55 2.53 -5.90
N LEU A 87 -2.51 3.32 -6.34
CA LEU A 87 -3.73 3.59 -5.60
C LEU A 87 -4.88 2.79 -6.21
N MET A 88 -5.42 1.83 -5.45
CA MET A 88 -6.56 1.03 -5.85
C MET A 88 -7.88 1.77 -5.59
N ASP A 89 -8.95 1.28 -6.17
CA ASP A 89 -10.28 1.82 -5.90
C ASP A 89 -10.68 1.64 -4.44
N ILE A 90 -11.61 2.49 -3.96
CA ILE A 90 -12.05 2.46 -2.57
C ILE A 90 -12.80 1.15 -2.31
N TYR A 91 -12.36 0.40 -1.31
CA TYR A 91 -13.14 -0.73 -0.79
C TYR A 91 -14.33 -0.19 0.02
N SER A 92 -15.54 -0.41 -0.49
CA SER A 92 -16.76 0.22 0.06
C SER A 92 -17.13 -0.26 1.47
N ALA A 93 -16.82 -1.51 1.80
CA ALA A 93 -17.24 -2.17 3.04
C ALA A 93 -18.76 -2.06 3.30
N GLY A 94 -19.57 -2.10 2.21
CA GLY A 94 -21.01 -2.00 2.27
C GLY A 94 -21.56 -0.56 2.28
N GLU A 95 -20.70 0.45 2.24
CA GLU A 95 -21.15 1.85 2.09
C GLU A 95 -21.53 2.18 0.64
N SER A 96 -22.47 3.08 0.48
CA SER A 96 -22.77 3.69 -0.81
C SER A 96 -21.71 4.69 -1.21
N GLU A 97 -21.49 4.85 -2.51
CA GLU A 97 -20.58 5.85 -3.05
C GLU A 97 -20.96 7.27 -2.60
N VAL A 98 -19.95 8.07 -2.31
CA VAL A 98 -20.10 9.49 -1.98
C VAL A 98 -19.68 10.33 -3.18
N LYS A 99 -20.58 11.17 -3.68
CA LYS A 99 -20.31 12.02 -4.84
C LYS A 99 -19.04 12.83 -4.68
N GLY A 100 -18.13 12.69 -5.63
CA GLY A 100 -16.85 13.41 -5.65
C GLY A 100 -15.74 12.78 -4.80
N ILE A 101 -16.00 11.66 -4.14
CA ILE A 101 -15.02 10.92 -3.34
C ILE A 101 -14.71 9.61 -4.04
N ASN A 102 -13.52 9.52 -4.61
CA ASN A 102 -12.98 8.30 -5.22
C ASN A 102 -11.45 8.37 -5.30
N SER A 103 -10.82 7.25 -5.55
CA SER A 103 -9.36 7.15 -5.61
C SER A 103 -8.75 7.94 -6.78
N MET A 104 -9.47 8.12 -7.87
CA MET A 104 -8.99 8.95 -8.98
C MET A 104 -8.87 10.44 -8.59
N VAL A 105 -9.81 10.95 -7.78
CA VAL A 105 -9.73 12.31 -7.23
C VAL A 105 -8.54 12.43 -6.29
N MET A 106 -8.31 11.43 -5.44
CA MET A 106 -7.16 11.38 -4.55
C MET A 106 -5.85 11.36 -5.34
N ALA A 107 -5.73 10.50 -6.36
CA ALA A 107 -4.55 10.42 -7.22
C ALA A 107 -4.26 11.75 -7.93
N LYS A 108 -5.30 12.43 -8.45
CA LYS A 108 -5.14 13.75 -9.07
C LYS A 108 -4.64 14.80 -8.09
N ARG A 109 -5.10 14.76 -6.84
CA ARG A 109 -4.63 15.68 -5.79
C ARG A 109 -3.17 15.42 -5.43
N LEU A 110 -2.77 14.15 -5.25
CA LEU A 110 -1.40 13.75 -4.99
C LEU A 110 -0.45 14.17 -6.11
N ASN A 111 -0.83 13.95 -7.37
CA ASN A 111 0.00 14.31 -8.52
C ASN A 111 0.16 15.82 -8.70
N LYS A 112 -0.80 16.64 -8.23
CA LYS A 112 -0.67 18.11 -8.20
C LYS A 112 0.42 18.60 -7.25
N LEU A 113 0.85 17.81 -6.28
CA LEU A 113 1.98 18.13 -5.41
C LEU A 113 3.35 17.90 -6.07
N ASN A 114 3.41 17.83 -7.41
CA ASN A 114 4.59 17.58 -8.24
C ASN A 114 5.24 16.20 -8.02
N LEU A 115 4.48 15.24 -7.55
CA LEU A 115 5.07 13.94 -7.24
C LEU A 115 5.01 12.97 -8.41
N ASN A 116 4.08 13.15 -9.38
CA ASN A 116 3.86 12.28 -10.56
C ASN A 116 4.13 10.77 -10.33
N LYS A 117 4.02 10.36 -9.06
CA LYS A 117 4.39 9.05 -8.55
C LYS A 117 3.16 8.24 -8.15
N THR A 118 1.97 8.82 -8.35
CA THR A 118 0.71 8.16 -8.01
C THR A 118 0.00 7.70 -9.27
N ASN A 119 -0.24 6.39 -9.33
CA ASN A 119 -0.98 5.76 -10.42
C ASN A 119 -2.26 5.13 -9.85
N PHE A 120 -3.38 5.46 -10.45
CA PHE A 120 -4.66 4.85 -10.12
C PHE A 120 -4.85 3.56 -10.92
N VAL A 121 -5.32 2.51 -10.25
CA VAL A 121 -5.73 1.23 -10.84
C VAL A 121 -7.07 0.81 -10.23
N SER A 122 -7.90 0.10 -11.00
CA SER A 122 -9.22 -0.30 -10.52
C SER A 122 -9.17 -1.43 -9.48
N ASP A 123 -8.21 -2.33 -9.63
CA ASP A 123 -8.19 -3.59 -8.88
C ASP A 123 -6.77 -4.18 -8.73
N GLY A 124 -6.70 -5.34 -8.08
CA GLY A 124 -5.45 -6.05 -7.86
C GLY A 124 -4.76 -6.53 -9.14
N PHE A 125 -5.51 -6.86 -10.20
CA PHE A 125 -4.92 -7.24 -11.49
C PHE A 125 -4.21 -6.05 -12.12
N GLY A 126 -4.86 -4.89 -12.13
CA GLY A 126 -4.25 -3.66 -12.60
C GLY A 126 -3.01 -3.28 -11.79
N ALA A 127 -3.02 -3.53 -10.47
CA ALA A 127 -1.87 -3.28 -9.61
C ALA A 127 -0.69 -4.21 -9.93
N MET A 128 -0.95 -5.50 -10.17
CA MET A 128 0.09 -6.46 -10.56
C MET A 128 0.67 -6.11 -11.93
N ASP A 129 -0.18 -5.83 -12.93
CA ASP A 129 0.27 -5.42 -14.27
C ASP A 129 1.13 -4.16 -14.20
N PHE A 130 0.72 -3.19 -13.41
CA PHE A 130 1.46 -1.94 -13.23
C PHE A 130 2.84 -2.18 -12.59
N LEU A 131 2.94 -3.04 -11.56
CA LEU A 131 4.21 -3.41 -10.94
C LEU A 131 5.22 -3.99 -11.94
N LEU A 132 4.74 -4.75 -12.93
CA LEU A 132 5.60 -5.33 -13.96
C LEU A 132 6.20 -4.27 -14.90
N ASN A 133 5.68 -3.05 -14.91
CA ASN A 133 6.05 -2.00 -15.87
C ASN A 133 6.79 -0.83 -15.25
N ILE A 134 7.07 -0.86 -13.94
CA ILE A 134 7.83 0.18 -13.24
C ILE A 134 9.23 -0.27 -12.85
N ASN A 135 10.09 0.69 -12.52
CA ASN A 135 11.42 0.40 -11.97
C ASN A 135 11.29 0.13 -10.46
N LEU A 136 11.63 -1.11 -10.06
CA LEU A 136 11.62 -1.60 -8.68
C LEU A 136 13.02 -1.71 -8.06
N GLU A 137 14.03 -1.11 -8.69
CA GLU A 137 15.41 -1.14 -8.21
C GLU A 137 15.52 -0.47 -6.84
N ASP A 138 16.22 -1.14 -5.91
CA ASP A 138 16.41 -0.70 -4.54
C ASP A 138 15.09 -0.31 -3.83
N SER A 139 14.06 -1.15 -3.98
CA SER A 139 12.74 -0.88 -3.43
C SER A 139 12.33 -1.90 -2.36
N VAL A 140 11.37 -1.49 -1.53
CA VAL A 140 10.53 -2.34 -0.68
C VAL A 140 9.09 -2.14 -1.10
N LEU A 141 8.33 -3.22 -1.22
CA LEU A 141 6.92 -3.18 -1.59
C LEU A 141 6.03 -3.33 -0.36
N ILE A 142 5.04 -2.45 -0.23
CA ILE A 142 4.05 -2.49 0.83
C ILE A 142 2.66 -2.66 0.20
N THR A 143 1.90 -3.65 0.65
CA THR A 143 0.45 -3.73 0.44
C THR A 143 -0.25 -3.20 1.69
N GLN A 144 -1.04 -2.13 1.55
CA GLN A 144 -1.58 -1.36 2.67
C GLN A 144 -3.10 -1.21 2.57
N GLY A 145 -3.85 -1.69 3.56
CA GLY A 145 -5.30 -1.49 3.64
C GLY A 145 -6.08 -2.67 4.25
N ALA A 146 -7.35 -2.41 4.61
CA ALA A 146 -8.22 -3.36 5.31
C ALA A 146 -9.20 -4.12 4.37
N GLY A 147 -9.18 -3.83 3.08
CA GLY A 147 -10.04 -4.46 2.07
C GLY A 147 -9.45 -5.76 1.51
N ASP A 148 -9.83 -6.06 0.28
CA ASP A 148 -9.38 -7.25 -0.45
C ASP A 148 -7.93 -7.18 -0.94
N ILE A 149 -7.24 -6.09 -0.70
CA ILE A 149 -5.80 -5.94 -0.95
C ILE A 149 -4.95 -7.04 -0.26
N GLY A 150 -5.43 -7.63 0.82
CA GLY A 150 -4.78 -8.80 1.44
C GLY A 150 -4.70 -10.00 0.51
N LEU A 151 -5.70 -10.22 -0.35
CA LEU A 151 -5.67 -11.25 -1.39
C LEU A 151 -4.60 -10.95 -2.44
N LEU A 152 -4.42 -9.67 -2.79
CA LEU A 152 -3.34 -9.24 -3.67
C LEU A 152 -1.96 -9.55 -3.08
N SER A 153 -1.76 -9.27 -1.79
CA SER A 153 -0.52 -9.60 -1.06
C SER A 153 -0.20 -11.10 -1.13
N GLU A 154 -1.20 -11.95 -0.88
CA GLU A 154 -1.04 -13.40 -0.98
C GLU A 154 -0.72 -13.85 -2.41
N ASN A 155 -1.39 -13.29 -3.42
CA ASN A 155 -1.15 -13.62 -4.81
C ASN A 155 0.26 -13.20 -5.26
N LEU A 156 0.72 -12.03 -4.85
CA LEU A 156 2.09 -11.57 -5.12
C LEU A 156 3.11 -12.54 -4.50
N SER A 157 2.92 -12.93 -3.24
CA SER A 157 3.80 -13.88 -2.56
C SER A 157 3.81 -15.26 -3.24
N LYS A 158 2.64 -15.77 -3.67
CA LYS A 158 2.55 -17.07 -4.37
C LYS A 158 3.15 -17.05 -5.78
N THR A 159 3.09 -15.92 -6.46
CA THR A 159 3.49 -15.81 -7.88
C THR A 159 4.98 -15.48 -8.02
N TYR A 160 5.53 -14.71 -7.11
CA TYR A 160 6.87 -14.12 -7.23
C TYR A 160 7.79 -14.40 -6.03
N GLY A 161 7.28 -15.02 -4.97
CA GLY A 161 8.04 -15.42 -3.78
C GLY A 161 8.84 -16.73 -3.93
#